data_66f58705501812a9bb89ee2edeb5b2f1
#
_entry.id   66f58705501812a9bb89ee2edeb5b2f1
#
_cell.length_a   1.000
_cell.length_b   1.000
_cell.length_c   1.000
_cell.angle_alpha   90.00
_cell.angle_beta   90.00
_cell.angle_gamma   90.00
#
_symmetry.space_group_name_H-M   'P 1'
#
loop_
_entity.id
_entity.type
_entity.pdbx_description
1 polymer ?
#
loop_
_entity_poly.entity_id
_entity_poly.type
_entity_poly.pdbx_seq_one_letter_code
_entity_poly.pdbx_strand_id
1 'polypeptide(L)'
;MIYTITFNPALDYISKVDNFEIGKINRTKEEKVLPGGKGLNVSTVLKNLGFQSTALGFIAGFTGKELKTEIEKYGIQTDFIEVKEGITRINVKISSDVETALNGNGPIITEEDIEKLLEQISKFNNEDIVILAGNIPKGIKNNIYEIICSKLEKNGVTFVVDSTKELLINVLKYKPFLIKPNKEELEETFKEKIETNEDIVKRA
;
A
#
# COMPACT_ATOMS: atom_id res chain seq x y z
N MET A 1 11.74 13.22 8.85
CA MET A 1 11.43 12.82 7.43
C MET A 1 10.06 12.17 7.35
N ILE A 2 9.46 12.03 6.13
CA ILE A 2 8.21 11.29 5.94
C ILE A 2 8.53 10.01 5.16
N TYR A 3 8.08 8.88 5.68
CA TYR A 3 8.24 7.56 5.05
C TYR A 3 6.88 6.94 4.76
N THR A 4 6.73 6.32 3.60
CA THR A 4 5.54 5.54 3.28
C THR A 4 5.93 4.08 3.05
N ILE A 5 5.27 3.16 3.72
CA ILE A 5 5.55 1.73 3.62
C ILE A 5 4.41 1.05 2.87
N THR A 6 4.74 0.41 1.74
CA THR A 6 3.81 -0.40 0.95
C THR A 6 4.40 -1.79 0.75
N PHE A 7 3.87 -2.81 1.43
CA PHE A 7 4.42 -4.17 1.34
C PHE A 7 4.39 -4.75 -0.08
N ASN A 8 3.36 -4.42 -0.84
CA ASN A 8 3.11 -5.00 -2.15
C ASN A 8 2.69 -3.93 -3.16
N PRO A 9 3.62 -3.04 -3.55
CA PRO A 9 3.37 -2.07 -4.61
C PRO A 9 3.07 -2.78 -5.94
N ALA A 10 2.57 -2.04 -6.92
CA ALA A 10 2.15 -2.60 -8.20
C ALA A 10 2.48 -1.66 -9.37
N LEU A 11 2.57 -2.22 -10.56
CA LEU A 11 2.31 -1.48 -11.79
C LEU A 11 0.83 -1.70 -12.14
N ASP A 12 0.07 -0.62 -12.21
CA ASP A 12 -1.33 -0.65 -12.63
C ASP A 12 -1.40 -0.43 -14.15
N TYR A 13 -1.72 -1.49 -14.89
CA TYR A 13 -2.06 -1.39 -16.32
C TYR A 13 -3.54 -1.06 -16.45
N ILE A 14 -3.81 0.16 -16.87
CA ILE A 14 -5.18 0.68 -17.04
C ILE A 14 -5.49 0.68 -18.53
N SER A 15 -6.54 -0.01 -18.91
CA SER A 15 -6.98 -0.19 -20.28
C SER A 15 -8.42 0.24 -20.43
N LYS A 16 -8.70 1.09 -21.43
CA LYS A 16 -10.07 1.45 -21.82
C LYS A 16 -10.49 0.62 -23.03
N VAL A 17 -11.57 -0.07 -22.89
CA VAL A 17 -12.13 -0.97 -23.93
C VAL A 17 -13.60 -0.67 -24.10
N ASP A 18 -14.04 -0.43 -25.33
CA ASP A 18 -15.46 -0.32 -25.63
C ASP A 18 -16.10 -1.71 -25.78
N ASN A 19 -17.26 -1.88 -25.18
CA ASN A 19 -18.05 -3.13 -25.28
C ASN A 19 -17.18 -4.36 -24.95
N PHE A 20 -16.57 -4.38 -23.76
CA PHE A 20 -15.75 -5.52 -23.33
C PHE A 20 -16.57 -6.80 -23.28
N GLU A 21 -16.15 -7.82 -24.06
CA GLU A 21 -16.81 -9.12 -24.13
C GLU A 21 -15.91 -10.24 -23.60
N ILE A 22 -16.43 -11.03 -22.67
CA ILE A 22 -15.74 -12.22 -22.15
C ILE A 22 -15.64 -13.28 -23.26
N GLY A 23 -14.46 -13.91 -23.38
CA GLY A 23 -14.23 -14.98 -24.38
C GLY A 23 -13.95 -14.48 -25.80
N LYS A 24 -13.82 -13.17 -25.99
CA LYS A 24 -13.47 -12.53 -27.27
C LYS A 24 -12.13 -11.81 -27.22
N ILE A 25 -11.58 -11.52 -28.40
CA ILE A 25 -10.44 -10.61 -28.52
C ILE A 25 -10.97 -9.19 -28.41
N ASN A 26 -10.64 -8.53 -27.32
CA ASN A 26 -10.91 -7.12 -27.09
C ASN A 26 -9.69 -6.28 -27.48
N ARG A 27 -9.89 -5.08 -28.00
CA ARG A 27 -8.80 -4.13 -28.35
C ARG A 27 -8.95 -2.87 -27.53
N THR A 28 -7.83 -2.42 -26.97
CA THR A 28 -7.78 -1.18 -26.17
C THR A 28 -7.92 0.04 -27.08
N LYS A 29 -8.62 1.06 -26.59
CA LYS A 29 -8.62 2.41 -27.17
C LYS A 29 -7.52 3.29 -26.55
N GLU A 30 -7.35 3.16 -25.27
CA GLU A 30 -6.36 3.88 -24.50
C GLU A 30 -5.74 2.92 -23.48
N GLU A 31 -4.45 3.12 -23.22
CA GLU A 31 -3.76 2.34 -22.20
C GLU A 31 -2.74 3.20 -21.46
N LYS A 32 -2.56 2.91 -20.18
CA LYS A 32 -1.59 3.59 -19.31
C LYS A 32 -1.00 2.58 -18.33
N VAL A 33 0.28 2.75 -18.03
CA VAL A 33 0.94 2.06 -16.92
C VAL A 33 1.29 3.10 -15.87
N LEU A 34 0.81 2.90 -14.65
CA LEU A 34 1.02 3.82 -13.54
C LEU A 34 1.55 3.08 -12.32
N PRO A 35 2.42 3.70 -11.52
CA PRO A 35 2.75 3.17 -10.22
C PRO A 35 1.51 3.08 -9.33
N GLY A 36 1.33 1.96 -8.65
CA GLY A 36 0.19 1.68 -7.77
C GLY A 36 0.63 1.18 -6.40
N GLY A 37 -0.28 1.34 -5.45
CA GLY A 37 -0.08 0.96 -4.04
C GLY A 37 -0.48 2.09 -3.11
N LYS A 38 -1.17 1.76 -2.00
CA LYS A 38 -1.73 2.79 -1.10
C LYS A 38 -0.67 3.78 -0.60
N GLY A 39 0.48 3.29 -0.12
CA GLY A 39 1.54 4.17 0.36
C GLY A 39 2.21 4.99 -0.76
N LEU A 40 2.36 4.43 -1.97
CA LEU A 40 2.88 5.18 -3.12
C LEU A 40 1.93 6.30 -3.54
N ASN A 41 0.61 6.05 -3.49
CA ASN A 41 -0.39 7.09 -3.72
C ASN A 41 -0.28 8.22 -2.69
N VAL A 42 -0.03 7.88 -1.42
CA VAL A 42 0.23 8.88 -0.37
C VAL A 42 1.50 9.69 -0.70
N SER A 43 2.60 9.03 -1.07
CA SER A 43 3.83 9.73 -1.50
C SER A 43 3.60 10.68 -2.67
N THR A 44 2.78 10.26 -3.65
CA THR A 44 2.43 11.10 -4.80
C THR A 44 1.62 12.33 -4.37
N VAL A 45 0.65 12.17 -3.48
CA VAL A 45 -0.13 13.29 -2.95
C VAL A 45 0.76 14.23 -2.13
N LEU A 46 1.62 13.71 -1.26
CA LEU A 46 2.58 14.51 -0.50
C LEU A 46 3.48 15.33 -1.42
N LYS A 47 4.00 14.71 -2.48
CA LYS A 47 4.83 15.40 -3.47
C LYS A 47 4.09 16.54 -4.15
N ASN A 48 2.82 16.33 -4.55
CA ASN A 48 1.98 17.37 -5.15
C ASN A 48 1.68 18.52 -4.20
N LEU A 49 1.67 18.25 -2.89
CA LEU A 49 1.52 19.25 -1.83
C LEU A 49 2.85 19.94 -1.44
N GLY A 50 3.97 19.58 -2.09
CA GLY A 50 5.29 20.18 -1.83
C GLY A 50 6.10 19.47 -0.74
N PHE A 51 5.64 18.34 -0.22
CA PHE A 51 6.36 17.57 0.79
C PHE A 51 7.22 16.47 0.15
N GLN A 52 8.40 16.25 0.71
CA GLN A 52 9.26 15.14 0.33
C GLN A 52 8.93 13.91 1.18
N SER A 53 8.96 12.74 0.56
CA SER A 53 8.82 11.46 1.25
C SER A 53 9.74 10.41 0.64
N THR A 54 10.06 9.38 1.43
CA THR A 54 10.78 8.19 0.96
C THR A 54 9.83 6.99 0.98
N ALA A 55 9.68 6.34 -0.17
CA ALA A 55 8.85 5.15 -0.31
C ALA A 55 9.67 3.89 -0.01
N LEU A 56 9.15 3.07 0.92
CA LEU A 56 9.69 1.76 1.30
C LEU A 56 8.71 0.66 0.93
N GLY A 57 9.24 -0.54 0.84
CA GLY A 57 8.47 -1.76 0.55
C GLY A 57 9.30 -2.75 -0.26
N PHE A 58 8.63 -3.71 -0.87
CA PHE A 58 9.30 -4.80 -1.58
C PHE A 58 9.02 -4.73 -3.07
N ILE A 59 10.08 -4.82 -3.86
CA ILE A 59 10.00 -4.86 -5.32
C ILE A 59 10.78 -6.07 -5.83
N ALA A 60 10.45 -6.57 -7.03
CA ALA A 60 11.13 -7.69 -7.65
C ALA A 60 11.11 -7.63 -9.17
N GLY A 61 12.14 -8.18 -9.79
CA GLY A 61 12.23 -8.38 -11.23
C GLY A 61 12.18 -7.08 -12.05
N PHE A 62 11.87 -7.22 -13.34
CA PHE A 62 11.85 -6.09 -14.26
C PHE A 62 10.73 -5.08 -13.94
N THR A 63 9.57 -5.57 -13.49
CA THR A 63 8.45 -4.71 -13.11
C THR A 63 8.74 -3.89 -11.85
N GLY A 64 9.56 -4.42 -10.93
CA GLY A 64 10.02 -3.67 -9.76
C GLY A 64 10.98 -2.55 -10.12
N LYS A 65 11.89 -2.81 -11.06
CA LYS A 65 12.82 -1.80 -11.59
C LYS A 65 12.06 -0.67 -12.30
N GLU A 66 11.07 -1.03 -13.11
CA GLU A 66 10.24 -0.06 -13.80
C GLU A 66 9.42 0.78 -12.81
N LEU A 67 8.79 0.14 -11.83
CA LEU A 67 8.05 0.85 -10.76
C LEU A 67 8.95 1.88 -10.05
N LYS A 68 10.15 1.47 -9.65
CA LYS A 68 11.12 2.35 -9.01
C LYS A 68 11.46 3.54 -9.89
N THR A 69 11.77 3.27 -11.17
CA THR A 69 12.09 4.31 -12.16
C THR A 69 10.96 5.32 -12.30
N GLU A 70 9.72 4.86 -12.42
CA GLU A 70 8.56 5.74 -12.56
C GLU A 70 8.34 6.59 -11.29
N ILE A 71 8.45 6.01 -10.11
CA ILE A 71 8.33 6.75 -8.82
C ILE A 71 9.43 7.81 -8.68
N GLU A 72 10.66 7.48 -9.04
CA GLU A 72 11.79 8.42 -9.00
C GLU A 72 11.65 9.55 -10.02
N LYS A 73 11.08 9.30 -11.21
CA LYS A 73 10.71 10.34 -12.18
C LYS A 73 9.70 11.35 -11.63
N TYR A 74 8.79 10.92 -10.74
CA TYR A 74 7.91 11.83 -10.01
C TYR A 74 8.65 12.65 -8.94
N GLY A 75 9.94 12.40 -8.72
CA GLY A 75 10.76 13.07 -7.71
C GLY A 75 10.45 12.61 -6.29
N ILE A 76 10.00 11.37 -6.12
CA ILE A 76 9.81 10.69 -4.85
C ILE A 76 11.04 9.83 -4.59
N GLN A 77 11.62 9.93 -3.39
CA GLN A 77 12.75 9.10 -3.00
C GLN A 77 12.28 7.67 -2.73
N THR A 78 13.14 6.70 -3.02
CA THR A 78 12.84 5.28 -2.81
C THR A 78 13.94 4.59 -2.02
N ASP A 79 13.55 3.72 -1.10
CA ASP A 79 14.45 2.79 -0.38
C ASP A 79 13.80 1.40 -0.32
N PHE A 80 13.50 0.87 -1.52
CA PHE A 80 12.87 -0.42 -1.69
C PHE A 80 13.84 -1.58 -1.45
N ILE A 81 13.34 -2.65 -0.85
CA ILE A 81 14.03 -3.92 -0.74
C ILE A 81 13.77 -4.73 -2.00
N GLU A 82 14.84 -5.08 -2.72
CA GLU A 82 14.75 -5.94 -3.90
C GLU A 82 14.67 -7.42 -3.47
N VAL A 83 13.53 -8.04 -3.73
CA VAL A 83 13.29 -9.46 -3.49
C VAL A 83 13.85 -10.28 -4.64
N LYS A 84 14.51 -11.41 -4.31
CA LYS A 84 15.23 -12.23 -5.30
C LYS A 84 14.31 -12.94 -6.29
N GLU A 85 13.13 -13.38 -5.84
CA GLU A 85 12.25 -14.25 -6.63
C GLU A 85 10.92 -13.57 -6.96
N GLY A 86 10.44 -13.79 -8.18
CA GLY A 86 9.18 -13.29 -8.67
C GLY A 86 9.31 -11.93 -9.36
N ILE A 87 8.19 -11.24 -9.45
CA ILE A 87 8.07 -9.90 -10.03
C ILE A 87 7.17 -9.03 -9.13
N THR A 88 7.42 -7.74 -9.11
CA THR A 88 6.44 -6.77 -8.60
C THR A 88 5.14 -6.94 -9.38
N ARG A 89 4.03 -7.01 -8.67
CA ARG A 89 2.74 -7.33 -9.29
C ARG A 89 2.32 -6.31 -10.32
N ILE A 90 1.63 -6.82 -11.35
CA ILE A 90 0.88 -6.01 -12.29
C ILE A 90 -0.60 -6.18 -11.95
N ASN A 91 -1.30 -5.08 -11.74
CA ASN A 91 -2.76 -5.08 -11.69
C ASN A 91 -3.27 -4.65 -13.06
N VAL A 92 -4.28 -5.33 -13.57
CA VAL A 92 -4.97 -4.95 -14.81
C VAL A 92 -6.31 -4.36 -14.45
N LYS A 93 -6.57 -3.13 -14.90
CA LYS A 93 -7.85 -2.44 -14.74
C LYS A 93 -8.45 -2.19 -16.11
N ILE A 94 -9.58 -2.84 -16.37
CA ILE A 94 -10.32 -2.69 -17.63
C ILE A 94 -11.49 -1.73 -17.35
N SER A 95 -11.43 -0.55 -17.96
CA SER A 95 -12.52 0.42 -17.94
C SER A 95 -13.40 0.23 -19.17
N SER A 96 -14.62 -0.20 -18.97
CA SER A 96 -15.66 -0.37 -19.97
C SER A 96 -16.99 0.06 -19.33
N ASP A 97 -18.13 -0.45 -19.80
CA ASP A 97 -19.44 -0.22 -19.18
C ASP A 97 -19.45 -0.65 -17.70
N VAL A 98 -18.67 -1.69 -17.38
CA VAL A 98 -18.41 -2.15 -16.02
C VAL A 98 -16.90 -2.22 -15.81
N GLU A 99 -16.42 -1.61 -14.73
CA GLU A 99 -15.02 -1.69 -14.36
C GLU A 99 -14.67 -3.11 -13.89
N THR A 100 -13.60 -3.67 -14.43
CA THR A 100 -13.09 -4.99 -14.07
C THR A 100 -11.62 -4.89 -13.67
N ALA A 101 -11.25 -5.46 -12.54
CA ALA A 101 -9.88 -5.45 -12.06
C ALA A 101 -9.35 -6.87 -11.80
N LEU A 102 -8.12 -7.14 -12.26
CA LEU A 102 -7.34 -8.32 -11.92
C LEU A 102 -6.11 -7.86 -11.14
N ASN A 103 -5.99 -8.29 -9.90
CA ASN A 103 -4.86 -7.92 -9.05
C ASN A 103 -3.85 -9.07 -8.97
N GLY A 104 -2.62 -8.80 -9.37
CA GLY A 104 -1.50 -9.74 -9.24
C GLY A 104 -1.13 -10.02 -7.78
N ASN A 105 -0.49 -11.16 -7.52
CA ASN A 105 -0.08 -11.56 -6.17
C ASN A 105 1.19 -10.82 -5.70
N GLY A 106 2.12 -10.52 -6.62
CA GLY A 106 3.43 -9.96 -6.28
C GLY A 106 4.48 -11.04 -5.94
N PRO A 107 5.68 -10.62 -5.52
CA PRO A 107 6.78 -11.52 -5.22
C PRO A 107 6.56 -12.28 -3.90
N ILE A 108 7.32 -13.34 -3.71
CA ILE A 108 7.38 -14.07 -2.44
C ILE A 108 8.38 -13.36 -1.52
N ILE A 109 7.88 -12.77 -0.46
CA ILE A 109 8.68 -12.04 0.52
C ILE A 109 9.13 -13.02 1.61
N THR A 110 10.44 -13.12 1.83
CA THR A 110 11.04 -14.02 2.82
C THR A 110 11.17 -13.37 4.20
N GLU A 111 11.48 -14.17 5.22
CA GLU A 111 11.80 -13.64 6.55
C GLU A 111 13.03 -12.72 6.51
N GLU A 112 14.05 -13.06 5.70
CA GLU A 112 15.24 -12.21 5.48
C GLU A 112 14.86 -10.83 4.92
N ASP A 113 13.90 -10.76 3.99
CA ASP A 113 13.45 -9.49 3.43
C ASP A 113 12.70 -8.66 4.48
N ILE A 114 11.90 -9.31 5.32
CA ILE A 114 11.23 -8.65 6.46
C ILE A 114 12.25 -8.10 7.46
N GLU A 115 13.31 -8.85 7.77
CA GLU A 115 14.38 -8.38 8.66
C GLU A 115 15.03 -7.11 8.12
N LYS A 116 15.33 -7.05 6.81
CA LYS A 116 15.84 -5.81 6.17
C LYS A 116 14.90 -4.61 6.35
N LEU A 117 13.58 -4.82 6.19
CA LEU A 117 12.61 -3.75 6.44
C LEU A 117 12.62 -3.32 7.92
N LEU A 118 12.70 -4.27 8.84
CA LEU A 118 12.77 -3.98 10.27
C LEU A 118 14.08 -3.28 10.66
N GLU A 119 15.18 -3.52 9.95
CA GLU A 119 16.44 -2.79 10.10
C GLU A 119 16.32 -1.34 9.60
N GLN A 120 15.65 -1.11 8.45
CA GLN A 120 15.35 0.26 7.98
C GLN A 120 14.54 1.01 9.03
N ILE A 121 13.45 0.40 9.53
CA ILE A 121 12.56 1.00 10.53
C ILE A 121 13.28 1.26 11.86
N SER A 122 14.26 0.44 12.23
CA SER A 122 15.02 0.63 13.48
C SER A 122 15.82 1.93 13.53
N LYS A 123 16.09 2.55 12.38
CA LYS A 123 16.83 3.82 12.25
C LYS A 123 15.94 5.06 12.41
N PHE A 124 14.61 4.88 12.42
CA PHE A 124 13.68 6.00 12.55
C PHE A 124 13.62 6.50 13.99
N ASN A 125 13.32 7.76 14.15
CA ASN A 125 13.29 8.47 15.42
C ASN A 125 12.07 9.40 15.54
N ASN A 126 11.96 10.13 16.63
CA ASN A 126 10.81 10.99 16.96
C ASN A 126 10.61 12.21 16.03
N GLU A 127 11.54 12.50 15.13
CA GLU A 127 11.39 13.54 14.11
C GLU A 127 10.77 12.99 12.81
N ASP A 128 10.57 11.66 12.73
CA ASP A 128 10.06 10.97 11.56
C ASP A 128 8.56 10.74 11.65
N ILE A 129 7.93 10.71 10.47
CA ILE A 129 6.52 10.32 10.28
C ILE A 129 6.50 9.12 9.36
N VAL A 130 5.79 8.07 9.79
CA VAL A 130 5.65 6.84 9.01
C VAL A 130 4.19 6.60 8.65
N ILE A 131 3.90 6.42 7.36
CA ILE A 131 2.59 6.00 6.87
C ILE A 131 2.67 4.53 6.45
N LEU A 132 2.06 3.67 7.24
CA LEU A 132 1.97 2.24 6.98
C LEU A 132 0.65 1.94 6.27
N ALA A 133 0.69 1.62 4.98
CA ALA A 133 -0.51 1.55 4.16
C ALA A 133 -0.56 0.31 3.25
N GLY A 134 -1.75 -0.30 3.18
CA GLY A 134 -2.06 -1.42 2.31
C GLY A 134 -2.20 -2.75 3.04
N ASN A 135 -2.41 -3.80 2.26
CA ASN A 135 -2.62 -5.15 2.77
C ASN A 135 -1.28 -5.91 2.88
N ILE A 136 -1.24 -6.89 3.77
CA ILE A 136 -0.13 -7.82 3.90
C ILE A 136 -0.23 -8.85 2.75
N PRO A 137 0.84 -9.03 1.94
CA PRO A 137 0.88 -10.08 0.93
C PRO A 137 0.83 -11.47 1.57
N LYS A 138 0.40 -12.47 0.80
CA LYS A 138 0.43 -13.88 1.23
C LYS A 138 1.87 -14.30 1.59
N GLY A 139 2.01 -15.09 2.64
CA GLY A 139 3.31 -15.60 3.10
C GLY A 139 3.97 -14.78 4.21
N ILE A 140 3.52 -13.56 4.45
CA ILE A 140 3.98 -12.77 5.60
C ILE A 140 3.09 -13.07 6.80
N LYS A 141 3.68 -13.14 8.00
CA LYS A 141 2.93 -13.34 9.25
C LYS A 141 1.97 -12.18 9.50
N ASN A 142 0.75 -12.48 9.89
CA ASN A 142 -0.30 -11.48 10.11
C ASN A 142 0.05 -10.44 11.20
N ASN A 143 1.01 -10.74 12.08
CA ASN A 143 1.43 -9.83 13.15
C ASN A 143 2.51 -8.81 12.73
N ILE A 144 2.90 -8.75 11.44
CA ILE A 144 3.97 -7.84 10.98
C ILE A 144 3.63 -6.37 11.27
N TYR A 145 2.38 -5.97 11.10
CA TYR A 145 1.93 -4.61 11.43
C TYR A 145 2.13 -4.29 12.92
N GLU A 146 1.81 -5.25 13.79
CA GLU A 146 2.03 -5.10 15.24
C GLU A 146 3.52 -4.96 15.58
N ILE A 147 4.38 -5.77 14.95
CA ILE A 147 5.84 -5.70 15.14
C ILE A 147 6.36 -4.33 14.73
N ILE A 148 5.94 -3.83 13.58
CA ILE A 148 6.34 -2.51 13.09
C ILE A 148 5.83 -1.41 14.02
N CYS A 149 4.53 -1.39 14.33
CA CYS A 149 3.95 -0.37 15.20
C CYS A 149 4.58 -0.35 16.59
N SER A 150 4.90 -1.53 17.16
CA SER A 150 5.63 -1.62 18.43
C SER A 150 7.04 -0.99 18.36
N LYS A 151 7.76 -1.17 17.24
CA LYS A 151 9.07 -0.55 17.05
C LYS A 151 8.95 0.97 16.89
N LEU A 152 7.98 1.43 16.08
CA LEU A 152 7.74 2.86 15.87
C LEU A 152 7.34 3.57 17.17
N GLU A 153 6.45 2.98 17.96
CA GLU A 153 6.06 3.51 19.28
C GLU A 153 7.26 3.63 20.22
N LYS A 154 8.09 2.58 20.32
CA LYS A 154 9.30 2.58 21.17
C LYS A 154 10.31 3.67 20.78
N ASN A 155 10.41 3.94 19.49
CA ASN A 155 11.32 4.98 18.96
C ASN A 155 10.69 6.39 19.01
N GLY A 156 9.44 6.53 19.50
CA GLY A 156 8.72 7.80 19.54
C GLY A 156 8.31 8.34 18.17
N VAL A 157 8.29 7.51 17.14
CA VAL A 157 7.95 7.89 15.77
C VAL A 157 6.46 8.18 15.68
N THR A 158 6.07 9.27 15.04
CA THR A 158 4.68 9.52 14.68
C THR A 158 4.27 8.61 13.51
N PHE A 159 3.21 7.82 13.66
CA PHE A 159 2.80 6.93 12.58
C PHE A 159 1.30 6.91 12.32
N VAL A 160 0.97 6.70 11.05
CA VAL A 160 -0.38 6.62 10.50
C VAL A 160 -0.59 5.22 9.95
N VAL A 161 -1.77 4.63 10.17
CA VAL A 161 -2.09 3.29 9.67
C VAL A 161 -3.34 3.33 8.78
N ASP A 162 -3.17 2.90 7.53
CA ASP A 162 -4.25 2.66 6.57
C ASP A 162 -4.32 1.15 6.25
N SER A 163 -4.99 0.42 7.13
CA SER A 163 -5.20 -1.03 7.01
C SER A 163 -6.63 -1.40 7.36
N THR A 164 -6.98 -2.67 7.20
CA THR A 164 -8.35 -3.15 7.32
C THR A 164 -8.50 -4.25 8.37
N LYS A 165 -9.72 -4.43 8.87
CA LYS A 165 -10.15 -5.57 9.70
C LYS A 165 -9.28 -5.77 10.96
N GLU A 166 -8.92 -7.01 11.21
CA GLU A 166 -8.14 -7.41 12.38
C GLU A 166 -6.77 -6.71 12.47
N LEU A 167 -6.16 -6.40 11.32
CA LEU A 167 -4.88 -5.67 11.29
C LEU A 167 -5.01 -4.29 11.92
N LEU A 168 -6.12 -3.59 11.64
CA LEU A 168 -6.38 -2.28 12.23
C LEU A 168 -6.60 -2.40 13.74
N ILE A 169 -7.46 -3.31 14.18
CA ILE A 169 -7.76 -3.51 15.62
C ILE A 169 -6.49 -3.82 16.39
N ASN A 170 -5.65 -4.71 15.87
CA ASN A 170 -4.45 -5.18 16.56
C ASN A 170 -3.40 -4.09 16.76
N VAL A 171 -3.40 -3.04 15.93
CA VAL A 171 -2.43 -1.94 16.04
C VAL A 171 -2.90 -0.77 16.89
N LEU A 172 -4.19 -0.68 17.24
CA LEU A 172 -4.73 0.44 18.06
C LEU A 172 -4.06 0.55 19.42
N LYS A 173 -3.65 -0.56 20.03
CA LYS A 173 -2.91 -0.58 21.32
C LYS A 173 -1.58 0.19 21.27
N TYR A 174 -0.98 0.38 20.08
CA TYR A 174 0.24 1.16 19.86
C TYR A 174 -0.03 2.64 19.56
N LYS A 175 -1.27 3.09 19.70
CA LYS A 175 -1.71 4.49 19.60
C LYS A 175 -1.23 5.20 18.34
N PRO A 176 -1.58 4.71 17.13
CA PRO A 176 -1.28 5.44 15.90
C PRO A 176 -1.85 6.86 15.97
N PHE A 177 -1.12 7.83 15.42
CA PHE A 177 -1.57 9.23 15.37
C PHE A 177 -2.87 9.39 14.58
N LEU A 178 -3.02 8.60 13.50
CA LEU A 178 -4.19 8.61 12.64
C LEU A 178 -4.43 7.20 12.09
N ILE A 179 -5.70 6.84 11.98
CA ILE A 179 -6.17 5.70 11.20
C ILE A 179 -7.14 6.19 10.12
N LYS A 180 -7.23 5.49 8.99
CA LYS A 180 -8.09 5.91 7.86
C LYS A 180 -8.89 4.73 7.29
N PRO A 181 -9.85 4.19 8.00
CA PRO A 181 -10.78 3.23 7.42
C PRO A 181 -11.80 3.94 6.53
N ASN A 182 -12.24 3.30 5.45
CA ASN A 182 -13.44 3.67 4.75
C ASN A 182 -14.70 3.05 5.41
N LYS A 183 -15.89 3.39 4.91
CA LYS A 183 -17.15 2.88 5.48
C LYS A 183 -17.21 1.35 5.50
N GLU A 184 -16.88 0.71 4.37
CA GLU A 184 -16.90 -0.75 4.25
C GLU A 184 -15.88 -1.41 5.18
N GLU A 185 -14.71 -0.84 5.31
CA GLU A 185 -13.67 -1.29 6.24
C GLU A 185 -14.10 -1.17 7.71
N LEU A 186 -14.85 -0.11 8.07
CA LEU A 186 -15.46 0.01 9.40
C LEU A 186 -16.56 -1.03 9.62
N GLU A 187 -17.48 -1.20 8.65
CA GLU A 187 -18.54 -2.22 8.73
C GLU A 187 -17.95 -3.62 8.92
N GLU A 188 -16.92 -3.96 8.18
CA GLU A 188 -16.20 -5.23 8.31
C GLU A 188 -15.49 -5.37 9.66
N THR A 189 -14.90 -4.28 10.17
CA THR A 189 -14.17 -4.26 11.45
C THR A 189 -15.10 -4.47 12.63
N PHE A 190 -16.25 -3.77 12.65
CA PHE A 190 -17.23 -3.86 13.73
C PHE A 190 -18.28 -4.95 13.51
N LYS A 191 -18.29 -5.59 12.33
CA LYS A 191 -19.30 -6.58 11.90
C LYS A 191 -20.72 -6.05 11.98
N GLU A 192 -20.89 -4.76 11.73
CA GLU A 192 -22.16 -4.05 11.79
C GLU A 192 -22.34 -3.19 10.53
N LYS A 193 -23.60 -3.03 10.08
CA LYS A 193 -23.92 -2.08 9.02
C LYS A 193 -23.88 -0.65 9.56
N ILE A 194 -23.30 0.24 8.76
CA ILE A 194 -23.27 1.68 9.02
C ILE A 194 -24.23 2.33 8.06
N GLU A 195 -25.33 2.88 8.57
CA GLU A 195 -26.37 3.48 7.74
C GLU A 195 -26.26 5.01 7.68
N THR A 196 -25.77 5.63 8.75
CA THR A 196 -25.70 7.09 8.90
C THR A 196 -24.27 7.58 9.16
N ASN A 197 -24.04 8.87 8.92
CA ASN A 197 -22.79 9.54 9.30
C ASN A 197 -22.59 9.54 10.83
N GLU A 198 -23.67 9.57 11.61
CA GLU A 198 -23.61 9.52 13.07
C GLU A 198 -23.07 8.15 13.55
N ASP A 199 -23.40 7.08 12.83
CA ASP A 199 -22.85 5.75 13.11
C ASP A 199 -21.36 5.68 12.83
N ILE A 200 -20.86 6.38 11.81
CA ILE A 200 -19.43 6.50 11.53
C ILE A 200 -18.75 7.20 12.71
N VAL A 201 -19.25 8.36 13.11
CA VAL A 201 -18.65 9.18 14.19
C VAL A 201 -18.59 8.42 15.53
N LYS A 202 -19.57 7.57 15.83
CA LYS A 202 -19.56 6.77 17.06
C LYS A 202 -18.50 5.68 17.08
N ARG A 203 -17.99 5.28 15.91
CA ARG A 203 -17.04 4.16 15.75
C ARG A 203 -15.64 4.61 15.35
N ALA A 204 -15.49 5.86 14.96
CA ALA A 204 -14.20 6.50 14.66
C ALA A 204 -13.60 7.14 15.92
#